data_5e65dcc1eac445a2301643a145f2ce65
#
_entry.id   5e65dcc1eac445a2301643a145f2ce65
#
_cell.length_a   1.000
_cell.length_b   1.000
_cell.length_c   1.000
_cell.angle_alpha   90.00
_cell.angle_beta   90.00
_cell.angle_gamma   90.00
#
_symmetry.space_group_name_H-M   'P 1'
#
loop_
_entity.id
_entity.type
_entity.pdbx_description
1 polymer ?
#
loop_
_entity_poly.entity_id
_entity_poly.type
_entity_poly.pdbx_seq_one_letter_code
_entity_poly.pdbx_strand_id
1 'polypeptide(L)'
;NTVCQIVQYTDSEDIVIDGGNSNYLDTEKRINKFDVRYLGLGISGGWYGALHGPSLMFGGSNSAWLDVQHLFQKISSKSENQTICCDWFGSGGAGHFIKMIHNGIEYAMMQSIAESYDVLKKTTGMSNTDISSIFREWDDGDLHSYLMEISSKSLLIRDGKDYLIDNILDRSSQKGTGIDFAVCSLRYGISTPTIIEAINARFISYSEYRKNNVYQHKGINLYQDHSEISSMLFDSVYCSYIVAIFQGLNLIQK
;
A
#
# COMPACT_ATOMS: atom_id res chain seq x y z
N ASN A 1 -22.88 -10.09 -10.85
CA ASN A 1 -22.43 -9.21 -9.81
C ASN A 1 -23.03 -9.66 -8.47
N THR A 2 -22.20 -10.02 -7.50
CA THR A 2 -22.60 -10.58 -6.19
C THR A 2 -23.59 -9.68 -5.46
N VAL A 3 -23.39 -8.38 -5.46
CA VAL A 3 -24.32 -7.40 -4.83
C VAL A 3 -25.71 -7.50 -5.44
N CYS A 4 -25.84 -7.59 -6.79
CA CYS A 4 -27.14 -7.75 -7.44
C CYS A 4 -27.88 -9.04 -7.05
N GLN A 5 -27.16 -10.06 -6.64
CA GLN A 5 -27.74 -11.31 -6.14
C GLN A 5 -28.18 -11.22 -4.69
N ILE A 6 -27.37 -10.54 -3.87
CA ILE A 6 -27.65 -10.38 -2.42
C ILE A 6 -28.87 -9.50 -2.19
N VAL A 7 -28.96 -8.35 -2.88
CA VAL A 7 -30.04 -7.39 -2.68
C VAL A 7 -31.44 -7.89 -3.03
N GLN A 8 -31.54 -9.04 -3.69
CA GLN A 8 -32.84 -9.70 -3.92
C GLN A 8 -33.42 -10.34 -2.65
N TYR A 9 -32.61 -10.50 -1.63
CA TYR A 9 -32.94 -11.15 -0.36
C TYR A 9 -32.85 -10.18 0.84
N THR A 10 -32.65 -8.89 0.57
CA THR A 10 -32.54 -7.84 1.59
C THR A 10 -33.69 -6.85 1.48
N ASP A 11 -33.98 -6.18 2.57
CA ASP A 11 -34.90 -5.04 2.62
C ASP A 11 -34.16 -3.72 2.95
N SER A 12 -34.90 -2.62 3.09
CA SER A 12 -34.33 -1.29 3.34
C SER A 12 -33.65 -1.13 4.69
N GLU A 13 -33.91 -2.03 5.65
CA GLU A 13 -33.30 -2.00 6.99
C GLU A 13 -32.02 -2.80 7.04
N ASP A 14 -31.78 -3.69 6.09
CA ASP A 14 -30.59 -4.49 6.02
C ASP A 14 -29.35 -3.67 5.65
N ILE A 15 -28.20 -4.11 6.18
CA ILE A 15 -26.89 -3.47 5.90
C ILE A 15 -26.06 -4.38 5.01
N VAL A 16 -25.68 -3.88 3.84
CA VAL A 16 -24.75 -4.54 2.92
C VAL A 16 -23.39 -3.88 3.01
N ILE A 17 -22.36 -4.67 3.38
CA ILE A 17 -20.97 -4.18 3.50
C ILE A 17 -20.12 -4.82 2.41
N ASP A 18 -19.58 -3.98 1.50
CA ASP A 18 -18.62 -4.39 0.47
C ASP A 18 -17.19 -4.21 0.99
N GLY A 19 -16.57 -5.30 1.44
CA GLY A 19 -15.19 -5.33 1.94
C GLY A 19 -14.15 -5.66 0.86
N GLY A 20 -14.52 -5.62 -0.43
CA GLY A 20 -13.59 -5.80 -1.54
C GLY A 20 -12.76 -4.55 -1.82
N ASN A 21 -11.71 -4.69 -2.67
CA ASN A 21 -11.02 -3.53 -3.24
C ASN A 21 -11.81 -2.98 -4.43
N SER A 22 -13.06 -2.61 -4.20
CA SER A 22 -13.95 -2.07 -5.24
C SER A 22 -13.53 -0.66 -5.66
N ASN A 23 -13.72 -0.33 -6.93
CA ASN A 23 -13.57 1.04 -7.39
C ASN A 23 -14.63 1.93 -6.72
N TYR A 24 -14.23 3.07 -6.17
CA TYR A 24 -15.09 3.96 -5.41
C TYR A 24 -16.29 4.49 -6.24
N LEU A 25 -16.11 4.74 -7.54
CA LEU A 25 -17.18 5.17 -8.43
C LEU A 25 -18.22 4.05 -8.66
N ASP A 26 -17.79 2.80 -8.67
CA ASP A 26 -18.72 1.68 -8.78
C ASP A 26 -19.49 1.46 -7.49
N THR A 27 -18.89 1.78 -6.36
CA THR A 27 -19.55 1.79 -5.05
C THR A 27 -20.65 2.87 -5.02
N GLU A 28 -20.36 4.08 -5.49
CA GLU A 28 -21.37 5.15 -5.64
C GLU A 28 -22.54 4.73 -6.53
N LYS A 29 -22.27 4.11 -7.68
CA LYS A 29 -23.32 3.58 -8.56
C LYS A 29 -24.19 2.52 -7.86
N ARG A 30 -23.59 1.65 -7.04
CA ARG A 30 -24.31 0.61 -6.28
C ARG A 30 -25.21 1.23 -5.22
N ILE A 31 -24.70 2.20 -4.45
CA ILE A 31 -25.46 2.95 -3.44
C ILE A 31 -26.71 3.61 -4.07
N ASN A 32 -26.53 4.26 -5.23
CA ASN A 32 -27.63 4.94 -5.93
C ASN A 32 -28.62 3.99 -6.62
N LYS A 33 -28.22 2.73 -6.84
CA LYS A 33 -29.03 1.76 -7.58
C LYS A 33 -29.92 0.91 -6.68
N PHE A 34 -29.48 0.62 -5.47
CA PHE A 34 -30.14 -0.34 -4.59
C PHE A 34 -30.71 0.36 -3.35
N ASP A 35 -31.92 0.02 -3.01
CA ASP A 35 -32.60 0.50 -1.79
C ASP A 35 -32.19 -0.37 -0.60
N VAL A 36 -30.91 -0.21 -0.19
CA VAL A 36 -30.33 -0.88 0.98
C VAL A 36 -29.36 0.06 1.67
N ARG A 37 -29.12 -0.15 2.94
CA ARG A 37 -28.14 0.59 3.72
C ARG A 37 -26.74 0.07 3.38
N TYR A 38 -26.07 0.70 2.40
CA TYR A 38 -24.82 0.22 1.82
C TYR A 38 -23.60 0.91 2.43
N LEU A 39 -22.57 0.10 2.77
CA LEU A 39 -21.27 0.56 3.21
C LEU A 39 -20.17 -0.02 2.31
N GLY A 40 -19.32 0.86 1.77
CA GLY A 40 -18.05 0.49 1.17
C GLY A 40 -16.97 0.45 2.25
N LEU A 41 -16.25 -0.64 2.36
CA LEU A 41 -15.23 -0.86 3.39
C LEU A 41 -13.86 -1.14 2.77
N GLY A 42 -12.96 -0.18 2.89
CA GLY A 42 -11.53 -0.39 2.65
C GLY A 42 -10.88 -1.11 3.82
N ILE A 43 -10.20 -2.23 3.55
CA ILE A 43 -9.50 -3.03 4.56
C ILE A 43 -8.00 -3.02 4.27
N SER A 44 -7.18 -2.69 5.27
CA SER A 44 -5.73 -2.75 5.21
C SER A 44 -5.15 -3.59 6.33
N GLY A 45 -4.05 -4.33 6.04
CA GLY A 45 -3.35 -5.18 7.00
C GLY A 45 -3.09 -6.62 6.50
N GLY A 46 -3.62 -6.99 5.35
CA GLY A 46 -3.44 -8.32 4.76
C GLY A 46 -3.84 -9.46 5.71
N TRP A 47 -3.17 -10.61 5.62
CA TRP A 47 -3.42 -11.76 6.49
C TRP A 47 -3.05 -11.47 7.97
N TYR A 48 -2.01 -10.67 8.19
CA TYR A 48 -1.58 -10.29 9.52
C TYR A 48 -2.65 -9.41 10.20
N GLY A 49 -3.16 -8.41 9.48
CA GLY A 49 -4.26 -7.57 9.97
C GLY A 49 -5.55 -8.37 10.22
N ALA A 50 -5.84 -9.38 9.40
CA ALA A 50 -7.00 -10.26 9.65
C ALA A 50 -6.90 -11.01 10.99
N LEU A 51 -5.68 -11.32 11.44
CA LEU A 51 -5.44 -12.03 12.71
C LEU A 51 -5.29 -11.07 13.91
N HIS A 52 -4.66 -9.92 13.71
CA HIS A 52 -4.24 -9.01 14.80
C HIS A 52 -5.01 -7.69 14.85
N GLY A 53 -5.90 -7.45 13.91
CA GLY A 53 -6.68 -6.23 13.74
C GLY A 53 -6.28 -5.46 12.48
N PRO A 54 -7.21 -5.25 11.54
CA PRO A 54 -6.98 -4.44 10.34
C PRO A 54 -7.20 -2.96 10.60
N SER A 55 -6.70 -2.11 9.70
CA SER A 55 -7.19 -0.74 9.54
C SER A 55 -8.42 -0.73 8.64
N LEU A 56 -9.49 -0.06 9.05
CA LEU A 56 -10.82 -0.12 8.45
C LEU A 56 -11.33 1.27 8.04
N MET A 57 -11.64 1.44 6.76
CA MET A 57 -12.04 2.72 6.15
C MET A 57 -13.45 2.59 5.62
N PHE A 58 -14.45 3.07 6.39
CA PHE A 58 -15.86 3.01 6.01
C PHE A 58 -16.30 4.23 5.20
N GLY A 59 -17.22 4.01 4.26
CA GLY A 59 -17.94 5.06 3.55
C GLY A 59 -19.32 4.57 3.13
N GLY A 60 -20.22 5.50 2.87
CA GLY A 60 -21.60 5.19 2.49
C GLY A 60 -22.63 5.63 3.51
N SER A 61 -23.63 4.81 3.81
CA SER A 61 -24.72 5.14 4.73
C SER A 61 -24.24 5.44 6.13
N ASN A 62 -24.41 6.68 6.61
CA ASN A 62 -24.04 7.06 7.98
C ASN A 62 -24.89 6.33 9.01
N SER A 63 -26.18 6.11 8.77
CA SER A 63 -27.05 5.35 9.69
C SER A 63 -26.58 3.90 9.84
N ALA A 64 -26.18 3.26 8.73
CA ALA A 64 -25.60 1.92 8.79
C ALA A 64 -24.27 1.89 9.57
N TRP A 65 -23.42 2.91 9.38
CA TRP A 65 -22.18 3.01 10.15
C TRP A 65 -22.42 3.09 11.65
N LEU A 66 -23.36 3.92 12.10
CA LEU A 66 -23.68 4.07 13.52
C LEU A 66 -24.13 2.75 14.17
N ASP A 67 -24.80 1.87 13.42
CA ASP A 67 -25.22 0.57 13.92
C ASP A 67 -24.08 -0.45 14.05
N VAL A 68 -23.10 -0.39 13.14
CA VAL A 68 -22.04 -1.40 13.08
C VAL A 68 -20.69 -0.95 13.67
N GLN A 69 -20.48 0.35 13.87
CA GLN A 69 -19.17 0.91 14.27
C GLN A 69 -18.59 0.22 15.52
N HIS A 70 -19.41 -0.07 16.51
CA HIS A 70 -18.97 -0.66 17.76
C HIS A 70 -18.38 -2.08 17.59
N LEU A 71 -18.82 -2.82 16.57
CA LEU A 71 -18.29 -4.14 16.23
C LEU A 71 -16.95 -4.02 15.55
N PHE A 72 -16.86 -3.16 14.52
CA PHE A 72 -15.64 -3.01 13.71
C PHE A 72 -14.52 -2.29 14.46
N GLN A 73 -14.83 -1.34 15.32
CA GLN A 73 -13.87 -0.70 16.20
C GLN A 73 -13.23 -1.66 17.22
N LYS A 74 -13.94 -2.71 17.63
CA LYS A 74 -13.39 -3.75 18.53
C LYS A 74 -12.36 -4.66 17.86
N ILE A 75 -12.52 -4.91 16.57
CA ILE A 75 -11.66 -5.83 15.81
C ILE A 75 -10.55 -5.11 15.05
N SER A 76 -10.58 -3.79 14.98
CA SER A 76 -9.56 -3.01 14.27
C SER A 76 -8.28 -2.87 15.08
N SER A 77 -7.17 -2.60 14.37
CA SER A 77 -5.91 -2.24 14.99
C SER A 77 -6.01 -0.93 15.77
N LYS A 78 -5.02 -0.71 16.63
CA LYS A 78 -4.83 0.55 17.35
C LYS A 78 -3.43 1.06 17.07
N SER A 79 -3.30 2.37 16.96
CA SER A 79 -2.00 3.02 16.91
C SER A 79 -1.29 2.91 18.28
N GLU A 80 -0.01 3.29 18.33
CA GLU A 80 0.76 3.34 19.57
C GLU A 80 0.08 4.19 20.66
N ASN A 81 -0.58 5.27 20.26
CA ASN A 81 -1.37 6.13 21.16
C ASN A 81 -2.77 5.59 21.48
N GLN A 82 -3.02 4.31 21.21
CA GLN A 82 -4.32 3.63 21.42
C GLN A 82 -5.48 4.22 20.60
N THR A 83 -5.20 5.01 19.57
CA THR A 83 -6.21 5.49 18.63
C THR A 83 -6.68 4.33 17.74
N ILE A 84 -7.99 4.15 17.66
CA ILE A 84 -8.62 3.08 16.90
C ILE A 84 -8.47 3.37 15.39
N CYS A 85 -7.94 2.42 14.62
CA CYS A 85 -7.76 2.55 13.18
C CYS A 85 -9.02 2.13 12.40
N CYS A 86 -10.16 2.68 12.77
CA CYS A 86 -11.45 2.39 12.16
C CYS A 86 -12.38 3.60 12.26
N ASP A 87 -12.77 4.17 11.10
CA ASP A 87 -13.66 5.32 11.09
C ASP A 87 -14.49 5.39 9.79
N TRP A 88 -15.50 6.28 9.81
CA TRP A 88 -16.31 6.64 8.66
C TRP A 88 -15.78 7.90 8.00
N PHE A 89 -15.41 7.80 6.73
CA PHE A 89 -14.72 8.86 5.98
C PHE A 89 -15.66 9.71 5.12
N GLY A 90 -16.94 9.37 5.06
CA GLY A 90 -17.91 10.14 4.30
C GLY A 90 -18.96 9.28 3.58
N SER A 91 -19.88 9.93 2.92
CA SER A 91 -20.92 9.28 2.13
C SER A 91 -20.36 8.67 0.83
N GLY A 92 -21.21 7.98 0.07
CA GLY A 92 -20.85 7.42 -1.23
C GLY A 92 -19.69 6.42 -1.16
N GLY A 93 -18.80 6.50 -2.11
CA GLY A 93 -17.63 5.62 -2.22
C GLY A 93 -16.44 5.95 -1.32
N ALA A 94 -16.60 6.85 -0.32
CA ALA A 94 -15.49 7.42 0.46
C ALA A 94 -14.56 6.36 1.08
N GLY A 95 -15.08 5.28 1.62
CA GLY A 95 -14.24 4.22 2.21
C GLY A 95 -13.29 3.58 1.20
N HIS A 96 -13.80 3.22 0.02
CA HIS A 96 -12.98 2.69 -1.06
C HIS A 96 -12.04 3.74 -1.67
N PHE A 97 -12.47 5.01 -1.69
CA PHE A 97 -11.63 6.12 -2.13
C PHE A 97 -10.40 6.29 -1.23
N ILE A 98 -10.59 6.33 0.08
CA ILE A 98 -9.50 6.40 1.05
C ILE A 98 -8.57 5.18 0.93
N LYS A 99 -9.15 3.97 0.78
CA LYS A 99 -8.35 2.75 0.59
C LYS A 99 -7.53 2.79 -0.70
N MET A 100 -8.04 3.32 -1.78
CA MET A 100 -7.31 3.52 -3.04
C MET A 100 -6.11 4.46 -2.83
N ILE A 101 -6.30 5.55 -2.10
CA ILE A 101 -5.22 6.51 -1.79
C ILE A 101 -4.17 5.88 -0.89
N HIS A 102 -4.58 5.18 0.17
CA HIS A 102 -3.69 4.40 1.01
C HIS A 102 -2.80 3.47 0.18
N ASN A 103 -3.39 2.72 -0.75
CA ASN A 103 -2.62 1.82 -1.62
C ASN A 103 -1.64 2.57 -2.53
N GLY A 104 -2.00 3.74 -3.03
CA GLY A 104 -1.09 4.59 -3.82
C GLY A 104 0.14 5.00 -3.01
N ILE A 105 -0.06 5.50 -1.80
CA ILE A 105 1.02 5.87 -0.87
C ILE A 105 1.91 4.65 -0.59
N GLU A 106 1.31 3.51 -0.26
CA GLU A 106 2.01 2.26 0.02
C GLU A 106 2.87 1.80 -1.17
N TYR A 107 2.41 1.99 -2.41
CA TYR A 107 3.20 1.67 -3.61
C TYR A 107 4.48 2.51 -3.69
N ALA A 108 4.40 3.80 -3.39
CA ALA A 108 5.58 4.67 -3.37
C ALA A 108 6.57 4.27 -2.27
N MET A 109 6.08 3.95 -1.08
CA MET A 109 6.91 3.46 0.02
C MET A 109 7.63 2.15 -0.34
N MET A 110 6.91 1.18 -0.89
CA MET A 110 7.51 -0.09 -1.33
C MET A 110 8.54 0.12 -2.44
N GLN A 111 8.30 1.04 -3.37
CA GLN A 111 9.25 1.36 -4.43
C GLN A 111 10.52 1.97 -3.87
N SER A 112 10.43 2.90 -2.93
CA SER A 112 11.60 3.52 -2.27
C SER A 112 12.46 2.49 -1.53
N ILE A 113 11.85 1.52 -0.85
CA ILE A 113 12.57 0.41 -0.22
C ILE A 113 13.27 -0.46 -1.27
N ALA A 114 12.56 -0.80 -2.36
CA ALA A 114 13.11 -1.65 -3.42
C ALA A 114 14.30 -0.98 -4.14
N GLU A 115 14.22 0.31 -4.40
CA GLU A 115 15.31 1.09 -5.00
C GLU A 115 16.52 1.18 -4.05
N SER A 116 16.29 1.40 -2.77
CA SER A 116 17.35 1.41 -1.77
C SER A 116 18.06 0.06 -1.68
N TYR A 117 17.31 -1.04 -1.70
CA TYR A 117 17.88 -2.39 -1.78
C TYR A 117 18.75 -2.55 -3.03
N ASP A 118 18.24 -2.15 -4.18
CA ASP A 118 18.96 -2.29 -5.46
C ASP A 118 20.25 -1.46 -5.49
N VAL A 119 20.21 -0.24 -4.98
CA VAL A 119 21.40 0.62 -4.84
C VAL A 119 22.42 -0.02 -3.90
N LEU A 120 22.04 -0.39 -2.67
CA LEU A 120 22.94 -1.04 -1.72
C LEU A 120 23.55 -2.33 -2.31
N LYS A 121 22.73 -3.18 -2.94
CA LYS A 121 23.20 -4.43 -3.53
C LYS A 121 24.18 -4.23 -4.67
N LYS A 122 23.90 -3.31 -5.60
CA LYS A 122 24.64 -3.14 -6.85
C LYS A 122 25.84 -2.21 -6.73
N THR A 123 25.75 -1.16 -5.93
CA THR A 123 26.81 -0.14 -5.85
C THR A 123 27.84 -0.42 -4.77
N THR A 124 27.49 -1.16 -3.72
CA THR A 124 28.40 -1.49 -2.61
C THR A 124 28.77 -2.98 -2.57
N GLY A 125 28.00 -3.84 -3.24
CA GLY A 125 28.19 -5.29 -3.17
C GLY A 125 27.77 -5.92 -1.83
N MET A 126 27.02 -5.22 -1.00
CA MET A 126 26.56 -5.73 0.31
C MET A 126 25.79 -7.03 0.19
N SER A 127 25.95 -7.88 1.20
CA SER A 127 25.15 -9.09 1.32
C SER A 127 23.71 -8.77 1.76
N ASN A 128 22.77 -9.70 1.53
CA ASN A 128 21.40 -9.55 2.03
C ASN A 128 21.34 -9.43 3.56
N THR A 129 22.29 -10.02 4.28
CA THR A 129 22.42 -9.89 5.73
C THR A 129 22.78 -8.46 6.15
N ASP A 130 23.74 -7.85 5.45
CA ASP A 130 24.16 -6.46 5.75
C ASP A 130 23.04 -5.49 5.47
N ILE A 131 22.36 -5.62 4.31
CA ILE A 131 21.21 -4.78 3.96
C ILE A 131 20.04 -4.97 4.93
N SER A 132 19.78 -6.21 5.36
CA SER A 132 18.79 -6.48 6.40
C SER A 132 19.10 -5.75 7.70
N SER A 133 20.38 -5.69 8.09
CA SER A 133 20.80 -4.97 9.30
C SER A 133 20.58 -3.46 9.18
N ILE A 134 20.87 -2.88 8.01
CA ILE A 134 20.58 -1.47 7.72
C ILE A 134 19.06 -1.20 7.79
N PHE A 135 18.23 -2.03 7.15
CA PHE A 135 16.78 -1.85 7.18
C PHE A 135 16.20 -2.03 8.59
N ARG A 136 16.79 -2.86 9.42
CA ARG A 136 16.42 -2.98 10.83
C ARG A 136 16.78 -1.71 11.62
N GLU A 137 17.97 -1.15 11.40
CA GLU A 137 18.36 0.12 12.01
C GLU A 137 17.41 1.26 11.62
N TRP A 138 16.99 1.30 10.36
CA TRP A 138 15.99 2.27 9.88
C TRP A 138 14.62 2.05 10.51
N ASP A 139 14.22 0.79 10.72
CA ASP A 139 12.96 0.43 11.37
C ASP A 139 12.98 0.74 12.88
N ASP A 140 14.13 0.66 13.53
CA ASP A 140 14.29 1.05 14.93
C ASP A 140 14.25 2.60 15.13
N GLY A 141 14.22 3.37 14.05
CA GLY A 141 14.21 4.84 14.01
C GLY A 141 12.99 5.45 13.34
N ASP A 142 13.18 6.60 12.68
CA ASP A 142 12.11 7.42 12.09
C ASP A 142 11.42 6.78 10.87
N LEU A 143 11.98 5.71 10.30
CA LEU A 143 11.37 4.92 9.23
C LEU A 143 10.60 3.69 9.76
N HIS A 144 10.33 3.65 11.07
CA HIS A 144 9.55 2.57 11.67
C HIS A 144 8.24 2.34 10.94
N SER A 145 8.08 1.14 10.39
CA SER A 145 6.88 0.77 9.65
C SER A 145 6.80 -0.73 9.41
N TYR A 146 5.58 -1.24 9.30
CA TYR A 146 5.35 -2.63 8.91
C TYR A 146 6.13 -3.03 7.64
N LEU A 147 6.20 -2.14 6.64
CA LEU A 147 6.92 -2.40 5.38
C LEU A 147 8.43 -2.52 5.61
N MET A 148 9.03 -1.66 6.46
CA MET A 148 10.46 -1.72 6.75
C MET A 148 10.79 -2.96 7.57
N GLU A 149 9.97 -3.27 8.57
CA GLU A 149 10.10 -4.47 9.40
C GLU A 149 10.08 -5.76 8.54
N ILE A 150 9.05 -5.93 7.70
CA ILE A 150 8.96 -7.14 6.86
C ILE A 150 10.05 -7.19 5.80
N SER A 151 10.50 -6.04 5.28
CA SER A 151 11.58 -5.99 4.30
C SER A 151 12.89 -6.48 4.92
N SER A 152 13.25 -6.01 6.11
CA SER A 152 14.44 -6.48 6.82
C SER A 152 14.40 -8.00 7.07
N LYS A 153 13.27 -8.53 7.51
CA LYS A 153 13.08 -9.95 7.78
C LYS A 153 13.11 -10.81 6.51
N SER A 154 12.47 -10.31 5.43
CA SER A 154 12.37 -11.05 4.17
C SER A 154 13.73 -11.30 3.52
N LEU A 155 14.68 -10.38 3.68
CA LEU A 155 16.04 -10.51 3.15
C LEU A 155 16.82 -11.67 3.79
N LEU A 156 16.42 -12.16 4.97
CA LEU A 156 17.07 -13.25 5.69
C LEU A 156 16.45 -14.62 5.40
N ILE A 157 15.31 -14.69 4.73
CA ILE A 157 14.63 -15.95 4.43
C ILE A 157 15.49 -16.76 3.47
N ARG A 158 15.68 -18.04 3.79
CA ARG A 158 16.48 -19.00 3.00
C ARG A 158 15.59 -19.96 2.22
N ASP A 159 16.07 -20.31 1.03
CA ASP A 159 15.58 -21.42 0.22
C ASP A 159 16.77 -22.37 -0.04
N GLY A 160 16.91 -23.38 0.80
CA GLY A 160 18.11 -24.22 0.83
C GLY A 160 19.35 -23.44 1.26
N LYS A 161 20.35 -23.34 0.37
CA LYS A 161 21.59 -22.59 0.61
C LYS A 161 21.52 -21.12 0.24
N ASP A 162 20.57 -20.75 -0.63
CA ASP A 162 20.44 -19.41 -1.18
C ASP A 162 19.42 -18.56 -0.39
N TYR A 163 19.43 -17.27 -0.57
CA TYR A 163 18.36 -16.41 -0.06
C TYR A 163 17.14 -16.52 -0.98
N LEU A 164 15.95 -16.64 -0.40
CA LEU A 164 14.71 -16.75 -1.14
C LEU A 164 14.52 -15.57 -2.09
N ILE A 165 14.91 -14.36 -1.69
CA ILE A 165 14.78 -13.16 -2.52
C ILE A 165 15.57 -13.26 -3.84
N ASP A 166 16.69 -13.95 -3.85
CA ASP A 166 17.50 -14.12 -5.06
C ASP A 166 16.83 -15.09 -6.07
N ASN A 167 15.86 -15.89 -5.63
CA ASN A 167 15.10 -16.85 -6.43
C ASN A 167 13.68 -16.36 -6.79
N ILE A 168 13.24 -15.23 -6.24
CA ILE A 168 11.93 -14.65 -6.54
C ILE A 168 11.97 -13.95 -7.90
N LEU A 169 10.92 -14.14 -8.68
CA LEU A 169 10.76 -13.48 -9.97
C LEU A 169 10.70 -11.96 -9.80
N ASP A 170 11.59 -11.24 -10.48
CA ASP A 170 11.69 -9.79 -10.47
C ASP A 170 10.52 -9.14 -11.23
N ARG A 171 9.32 -9.26 -10.67
CA ARG A 171 8.07 -8.67 -11.18
C ARG A 171 7.15 -8.29 -10.05
N SER A 172 6.51 -7.14 -10.15
CA SER A 172 5.56 -6.65 -9.16
C SER A 172 4.19 -6.41 -9.80
N SER A 173 3.20 -7.27 -9.50
CA SER A 173 1.84 -7.12 -10.01
C SER A 173 1.05 -6.02 -9.30
N GLN A 174 -0.06 -5.61 -9.93
CA GLN A 174 -1.07 -4.76 -9.32
C GLN A 174 -2.48 -5.31 -9.61
N LYS A 175 -3.44 -4.95 -8.76
CA LYS A 175 -4.85 -5.40 -8.85
C LYS A 175 -5.82 -4.28 -9.28
N GLY A 176 -5.30 -3.20 -9.91
CA GLY A 176 -6.09 -2.09 -10.44
C GLY A 176 -6.12 -0.83 -9.58
N THR A 177 -5.98 -0.91 -8.26
CA THR A 177 -6.06 0.26 -7.36
C THR A 177 -5.00 1.33 -7.66
N GLY A 178 -3.82 0.95 -8.14
CA GLY A 178 -2.79 1.91 -8.59
C GLY A 178 -3.23 2.69 -9.82
N ILE A 179 -3.83 2.02 -10.81
CA ILE A 179 -4.38 2.68 -12.01
C ILE A 179 -5.50 3.64 -11.60
N ASP A 180 -6.41 3.18 -10.73
CA ASP A 180 -7.53 4.00 -10.25
C ASP A 180 -7.02 5.25 -9.54
N PHE A 181 -5.95 5.14 -8.74
CA PHE A 181 -5.29 6.28 -8.10
C PHE A 181 -4.74 7.27 -9.14
N ALA A 182 -3.98 6.80 -10.13
CA ALA A 182 -3.38 7.65 -11.17
C ALA A 182 -4.46 8.38 -11.98
N VAL A 183 -5.50 7.66 -12.41
CA VAL A 183 -6.64 8.25 -13.13
C VAL A 183 -7.35 9.29 -12.27
N CYS A 184 -7.53 9.01 -10.99
CA CYS A 184 -8.19 9.90 -10.04
C CYS A 184 -7.37 11.19 -9.84
N SER A 185 -6.05 11.07 -9.57
CA SER A 185 -5.18 12.23 -9.36
C SER A 185 -5.15 13.15 -10.58
N LEU A 186 -5.06 12.59 -11.79
CA LEU A 186 -5.11 13.35 -13.05
C LEU A 186 -6.48 14.01 -13.26
N ARG A 187 -7.57 13.32 -12.96
CA ARG A 187 -8.94 13.86 -13.08
C ARG A 187 -9.16 15.08 -12.19
N TYR A 188 -8.62 15.06 -10.99
CA TYR A 188 -8.72 16.18 -10.05
C TYR A 188 -7.60 17.22 -10.19
N GLY A 189 -6.66 17.03 -11.13
CA GLY A 189 -5.55 17.95 -11.35
C GLY A 189 -4.57 18.00 -10.18
N ILE A 190 -4.41 16.89 -9.43
CA ILE A 190 -3.48 16.78 -8.31
C ILE A 190 -2.18 16.14 -8.78
N SER A 191 -1.08 16.83 -8.54
CA SER A 191 0.27 16.34 -8.88
C SER A 191 0.71 15.26 -7.88
N THR A 192 0.92 14.04 -8.37
CA THR A 192 1.33 12.88 -7.55
C THR A 192 2.48 12.10 -8.24
N PRO A 193 3.59 12.76 -8.64
CA PRO A 193 4.61 12.13 -9.46
C PRO A 193 5.27 10.93 -8.77
N THR A 194 5.56 11.00 -7.48
CA THR A 194 6.21 9.90 -6.75
C THR A 194 5.37 8.64 -6.76
N ILE A 195 4.06 8.77 -6.54
CA ILE A 195 3.13 7.64 -6.56
C ILE A 195 2.95 7.10 -7.99
N ILE A 196 2.84 7.99 -8.98
CA ILE A 196 2.70 7.58 -10.40
C ILE A 196 3.94 6.82 -10.86
N GLU A 197 5.15 7.26 -10.49
CA GLU A 197 6.37 6.54 -10.85
C GLU A 197 6.47 5.17 -10.19
N ALA A 198 6.02 5.01 -8.97
CA ALA A 198 5.93 3.70 -8.34
C ALA A 198 4.95 2.76 -9.07
N ILE A 199 3.86 3.30 -9.62
CA ILE A 199 2.92 2.53 -10.47
C ILE A 199 3.59 2.17 -11.81
N ASN A 200 4.31 3.10 -12.44
CA ASN A 200 5.05 2.89 -13.67
C ASN A 200 6.13 1.81 -13.50
N ALA A 201 6.86 1.82 -12.39
CA ALA A 201 7.87 0.81 -12.08
C ALA A 201 7.29 -0.61 -12.12
N ARG A 202 6.03 -0.81 -11.67
CA ARG A 202 5.35 -2.10 -11.76
C ARG A 202 5.06 -2.49 -13.21
N PHE A 203 4.64 -1.57 -14.07
CA PHE A 203 4.48 -1.83 -15.51
C PHE A 203 5.81 -2.17 -16.16
N ILE A 204 6.87 -1.42 -15.84
CA ILE A 204 8.23 -1.67 -16.34
C ILE A 204 8.70 -3.07 -15.93
N SER A 205 8.38 -3.53 -14.72
CA SER A 205 8.76 -4.86 -14.24
C SER A 205 8.21 -6.01 -15.10
N TYR A 206 7.10 -5.80 -15.81
CA TYR A 206 6.50 -6.75 -16.76
C TYR A 206 6.99 -6.61 -18.20
N SER A 207 7.73 -5.55 -18.53
CA SER A 207 8.15 -5.26 -19.90
C SER A 207 9.04 -6.38 -20.45
N GLU A 208 8.67 -6.90 -21.62
CA GLU A 208 9.51 -7.86 -22.38
C GLU A 208 10.84 -7.23 -22.78
N TYR A 209 10.86 -5.91 -23.05
CA TYR A 209 12.08 -5.18 -23.36
C TYR A 209 13.07 -5.24 -22.19
N ARG A 210 12.60 -5.08 -20.95
CA ARG A 210 13.44 -5.18 -19.75
C ARG A 210 14.04 -6.59 -19.60
N LYS A 211 13.25 -7.64 -19.85
CA LYS A 211 13.74 -9.02 -19.78
C LYS A 211 14.85 -9.32 -20.78
N ASN A 212 14.71 -8.82 -21.99
CA ASN A 212 15.62 -9.10 -23.10
C ASN A 212 16.88 -8.20 -23.10
N ASN A 213 16.83 -7.08 -22.38
CA ASN A 213 17.88 -6.06 -22.33
C ASN A 213 18.41 -5.86 -20.92
N VAL A 214 18.48 -6.90 -20.10
CA VAL A 214 19.17 -6.84 -18.82
C VAL A 214 20.66 -6.62 -19.11
N TYR A 215 21.10 -5.36 -19.07
CA TYR A 215 22.51 -5.06 -18.99
C TYR A 215 23.01 -5.67 -17.69
N GLN A 216 23.88 -6.67 -17.79
CA GLN A 216 24.67 -7.10 -16.65
C GLN A 216 25.65 -5.97 -16.32
N HIS A 217 25.18 -4.99 -15.56
CA HIS A 217 26.07 -4.10 -14.88
C HIS A 217 26.89 -4.96 -13.93
N LYS A 218 28.16 -5.19 -14.28
CA LYS A 218 29.15 -5.59 -13.29
C LYS A 218 29.13 -4.47 -12.28
N GLY A 219 28.66 -4.76 -11.06
CA GLY A 219 28.56 -3.78 -9.99
C GLY A 219 29.87 -2.99 -9.92
N ILE A 220 29.80 -1.70 -10.13
CA ILE A 220 30.94 -0.83 -9.92
C ILE A 220 30.86 -0.51 -8.44
N ASN A 221 31.78 -1.04 -7.64
CA ASN A 221 31.94 -0.60 -6.24
C ASN A 221 32.37 0.86 -6.26
N LEU A 222 31.38 1.76 -6.31
CA LEU A 222 31.58 3.20 -6.35
C LEU A 222 31.81 3.77 -4.94
N TYR A 223 31.32 3.08 -3.91
CA TYR A 223 31.38 3.54 -2.55
C TYR A 223 32.10 2.51 -1.67
N GLN A 224 33.22 2.94 -1.07
CA GLN A 224 33.94 2.14 -0.05
C GLN A 224 33.38 2.40 1.35
N ASP A 225 32.76 3.55 1.58
CA ASP A 225 32.12 3.89 2.85
C ASP A 225 30.63 3.52 2.83
N HIS A 226 30.34 2.37 3.43
CA HIS A 226 28.98 1.84 3.52
C HIS A 226 28.09 2.67 4.45
N SER A 227 28.67 3.39 5.42
CA SER A 227 27.93 4.22 6.36
C SER A 227 27.39 5.49 5.69
N GLU A 228 28.20 6.12 4.84
CA GLU A 228 27.80 7.31 4.09
C GLU A 228 26.63 7.02 3.17
N ILE A 229 26.71 5.94 2.35
CA ILE A 229 25.62 5.62 1.43
C ILE A 229 24.34 5.17 2.17
N SER A 230 24.47 4.48 3.30
CA SER A 230 23.32 4.12 4.13
C SER A 230 22.61 5.37 4.66
N SER A 231 23.34 6.35 5.16
CA SER A 231 22.78 7.62 5.62
C SER A 231 22.09 8.40 4.50
N MET A 232 22.72 8.50 3.33
CA MET A 232 22.12 9.19 2.17
C MET A 232 20.83 8.52 1.71
N LEU A 233 20.77 7.19 1.72
CA LEU A 233 19.58 6.44 1.36
C LEU A 233 18.49 6.55 2.42
N PHE A 234 18.84 6.57 3.71
CA PHE A 234 17.90 6.85 4.78
C PHE A 234 17.17 8.16 4.55
N ASP A 235 17.91 9.26 4.33
CA ASP A 235 17.33 10.57 4.07
C ASP A 235 16.45 10.58 2.82
N SER A 236 16.86 9.85 1.78
CA SER A 236 16.11 9.73 0.52
C SER A 236 14.79 8.99 0.72
N VAL A 237 14.78 7.88 1.47
CA VAL A 237 13.57 7.10 1.79
C VAL A 237 12.64 7.92 2.69
N TYR A 238 13.20 8.59 3.69
CA TYR A 238 12.43 9.44 4.61
C TYR A 238 11.73 10.57 3.85
N CYS A 239 12.45 11.28 2.98
CA CYS A 239 11.88 12.30 2.13
C CYS A 239 10.80 11.74 1.20
N SER A 240 11.05 10.58 0.57
CA SER A 240 10.08 9.91 -0.31
C SER A 240 8.79 9.56 0.42
N TYR A 241 8.86 9.10 1.67
CA TYR A 241 7.70 8.78 2.49
C TYR A 241 6.86 10.04 2.78
N ILE A 242 7.52 11.12 3.22
CA ILE A 242 6.84 12.40 3.47
C ILE A 242 6.14 12.90 2.21
N VAL A 243 6.83 12.89 1.07
CA VAL A 243 6.29 13.35 -0.22
C VAL A 243 5.11 12.49 -0.66
N ALA A 244 5.21 11.15 -0.56
CA ALA A 244 4.12 10.25 -0.92
C ALA A 244 2.88 10.46 -0.04
N ILE A 245 3.05 10.60 1.27
CA ILE A 245 1.96 10.92 2.21
C ILE A 245 1.32 12.26 1.84
N PHE A 246 2.12 13.30 1.62
CA PHE A 246 1.62 14.62 1.24
C PHE A 246 0.82 14.58 -0.07
N GLN A 247 1.31 13.87 -1.09
CA GLN A 247 0.61 13.71 -2.36
C GLN A 247 -0.74 13.00 -2.18
N GLY A 248 -0.79 11.95 -1.36
CA GLY A 248 -2.03 11.25 -1.05
C GLY A 248 -3.02 12.10 -0.26
N LEU A 249 -2.55 12.81 0.77
CA LEU A 249 -3.38 13.71 1.58
C LEU A 249 -3.98 14.85 0.75
N ASN A 250 -3.23 15.41 -0.20
CA ASN A 250 -3.75 16.42 -1.11
C ASN A 250 -4.91 15.90 -1.97
N LEU A 251 -4.89 14.63 -2.33
CA LEU A 251 -5.99 14.03 -3.08
C LEU A 251 -7.23 13.80 -2.21
N ILE A 252 -7.06 13.55 -0.90
CA ILE A 252 -8.18 13.39 0.04
C ILE A 252 -8.97 14.69 0.21
N GLN A 253 -8.33 15.84 0.07
CA GLN A 253 -8.97 17.15 0.27
C GLN A 253 -9.89 17.57 -0.88
N LYS A 254 -10.03 16.75 -1.93
CA LYS A 254 -10.86 17.03 -3.13
C LYS A 254 -12.13 16.22 -3.11
#